data_27917a0cb50af1ca22e28edb4099c3bb
#
_entry.id   27917a0cb50af1ca22e28edb4099c3bb
#
_cell.length_a   1.000
_cell.length_b   1.000
_cell.length_c   1.000
_cell.angle_alpha   90.00
_cell.angle_beta   90.00
_cell.angle_gamma   90.00
#
_symmetry.space_group_name_H-M   'P 1'
#
loop_
_entity.id
_entity.type
_entity.pdbx_description
1 polymer ?
#
loop_
_entity_poly.entity_id
_entity_poly.type
_entity_poly.pdbx_seq_one_letter_code
_entity_poly.pdbx_strand_id
1 'polypeptide(L)'
;MKLSFLIISLLLVINVNAQKIDKVINAAEVERIEKTLSSDDMQGRKTFSAGIDKAGDFIASEFAKSKLAYLDGAKNYFQEITMVKAKAVNITGTLDAEPLNSNNIAANTTAEEININSLTDYEVVVVKAEDDFSKTVFPLFDIKKNLLILVDTAHARRFKGMQRFTSNAKFSAEVSQVFVLTSNLKPASIKLRIKNQLTEQKLKNVVGLLPGKSKKEEYVVFSGHYDHLGIGKPNAAGDSIYNGANDDAAGTTAVIMLANYFSKMKNNERTLVFVAFTAEESGGFGSQYFSKKVDADKTVAMFNIEMIGTESKWGTNSAYITGYEKSDFGKILQQNLAGTSFHFEPDPYPKQNLFYRSDNATLAALGVPAHTISTSKMDSEKLYHTQEDEIETLDMNNMSEIIKSIAISSASIISGKDTPTRVEKLK
;
A
#
# COMPACT_ATOMS: atom_id res chain seq x y z
N MET A 1 43.73 -4.74 33.37
CA MET A 1 42.54 -5.30 34.00
C MET A 1 41.21 -4.53 33.74
N LYS A 2 41.20 -3.23 33.48
CA LYS A 2 39.93 -2.46 33.22
C LYS A 2 39.32 -2.70 31.84
N LEU A 3 40.06 -3.09 30.83
CA LEU A 3 39.57 -3.29 29.44
C LEU A 3 38.78 -4.61 29.31
N SER A 4 39.18 -5.67 30.02
CA SER A 4 38.51 -6.98 29.97
C SER A 4 37.13 -6.99 30.61
N PHE A 5 36.88 -6.16 31.61
CA PHE A 5 35.56 -6.03 32.25
C PHE A 5 34.53 -5.31 31.36
N LEU A 6 34.99 -4.38 30.51
CA LEU A 6 34.10 -3.63 29.58
C LEU A 6 33.62 -4.53 28.44
N ILE A 7 34.49 -5.39 27.92
CA ILE A 7 34.17 -6.34 26.85
C ILE A 7 33.20 -7.42 27.33
N ILE A 8 33.39 -7.93 28.55
CA ILE A 8 32.49 -8.96 29.13
C ILE A 8 31.10 -8.38 29.44
N SER A 9 31.01 -7.14 29.91
CA SER A 9 29.71 -6.49 30.14
C SER A 9 28.99 -6.19 28.83
N LEU A 10 29.67 -5.83 27.76
CA LEU A 10 29.09 -5.58 26.45
C LEU A 10 28.54 -6.87 25.82
N LEU A 11 29.30 -7.98 25.91
CA LEU A 11 28.88 -9.32 25.43
C LEU A 11 27.68 -9.86 26.22
N LEU A 12 27.58 -9.61 27.54
CA LEU A 12 26.44 -9.99 28.35
C LEU A 12 25.16 -9.23 27.98
N VAL A 13 25.26 -7.95 27.68
CA VAL A 13 24.10 -7.11 27.27
C VAL A 13 23.59 -7.53 25.89
N ILE A 14 24.48 -7.87 24.97
CA ILE A 14 24.10 -8.35 23.63
C ILE A 14 23.36 -9.70 23.75
N ASN A 15 23.85 -10.65 24.53
CA ASN A 15 23.20 -11.95 24.73
C ASN A 15 21.81 -11.85 25.39
N VAL A 16 21.63 -10.95 26.36
CA VAL A 16 20.33 -10.76 27.03
C VAL A 16 19.30 -10.16 26.10
N ASN A 17 19.68 -9.27 25.20
CA ASN A 17 18.76 -8.68 24.22
C ASN A 17 18.42 -9.68 23.10
N ALA A 18 19.39 -10.46 22.62
CA ALA A 18 19.16 -11.51 21.63
C ALA A 18 18.17 -12.57 22.17
N GLN A 19 18.35 -13.06 23.41
CA GLN A 19 17.39 -13.98 24.02
C GLN A 19 15.98 -13.42 24.21
N LYS A 20 15.82 -12.10 24.34
CA LYS A 20 14.50 -11.48 24.45
C LYS A 20 13.80 -11.37 23.09
N ILE A 21 14.52 -11.08 22.00
CA ILE A 21 13.92 -10.97 20.67
C ILE A 21 13.43 -12.33 20.19
N ASP A 22 14.22 -13.41 20.35
CA ASP A 22 13.86 -14.77 19.94
C ASP A 22 12.63 -15.33 20.68
N LYS A 23 12.38 -14.88 21.91
CA LYS A 23 11.17 -15.25 22.64
C LYS A 23 9.90 -14.62 22.09
N VAL A 24 10.01 -13.52 21.36
CA VAL A 24 8.87 -12.78 20.81
C VAL A 24 8.76 -13.00 19.31
N ILE A 25 9.86 -12.83 18.58
CA ILE A 25 9.90 -13.01 17.13
C ILE A 25 10.59 -14.35 16.86
N ASN A 26 9.82 -15.35 16.48
CA ASN A 26 10.30 -16.69 16.13
C ASN A 26 9.39 -17.32 15.08
N ALA A 27 9.90 -18.34 14.40
CA ALA A 27 9.21 -18.96 13.27
C ALA A 27 7.79 -19.48 13.65
N ALA A 28 7.58 -20.01 14.85
CA ALA A 28 6.27 -20.52 15.24
C ALA A 28 5.20 -19.42 15.39
N GLU A 29 5.56 -18.27 15.95
CA GLU A 29 4.64 -17.13 16.08
C GLU A 29 4.42 -16.45 14.72
N VAL A 30 5.45 -16.36 13.88
CA VAL A 30 5.33 -15.90 12.49
C VAL A 30 4.36 -16.79 11.72
N GLU A 31 4.56 -18.12 11.77
CA GLU A 31 3.68 -19.09 11.13
C GLU A 31 2.24 -18.99 11.61
N ARG A 32 2.01 -18.82 12.92
CA ARG A 32 0.67 -18.69 13.50
C ARG A 32 -0.11 -17.54 12.88
N ILE A 33 0.53 -16.38 12.73
CA ILE A 33 -0.11 -15.18 12.18
C ILE A 33 -0.28 -15.35 10.68
N GLU A 34 0.77 -15.74 9.99
CA GLU A 34 0.82 -15.96 8.56
C GLU A 34 -0.26 -16.94 8.09
N LYS A 35 -0.32 -18.10 8.72
CA LYS A 35 -1.33 -19.14 8.46
C LYS A 35 -2.76 -18.63 8.64
N THR A 36 -2.99 -17.69 9.53
CA THR A 36 -4.32 -17.09 9.70
C THR A 36 -4.64 -16.14 8.56
N LEU A 37 -3.71 -15.23 8.22
CA LEU A 37 -3.93 -14.20 7.20
C LEU A 37 -4.02 -14.79 5.80
N SER A 38 -3.23 -15.82 5.48
CA SER A 38 -3.19 -16.47 4.17
C SER A 38 -4.13 -17.68 4.04
N SER A 39 -5.03 -17.91 5.03
CA SER A 39 -5.96 -19.03 4.97
C SER A 39 -7.14 -18.78 4.01
N ASP A 40 -7.73 -19.86 3.49
CA ASP A 40 -8.96 -19.85 2.69
C ASP A 40 -10.13 -19.14 3.38
N ASP A 41 -10.18 -19.18 4.73
CA ASP A 41 -11.20 -18.48 5.52
C ASP A 41 -11.18 -16.98 5.31
N MET A 42 -10.03 -16.40 4.92
CA MET A 42 -9.86 -15.00 4.58
C MET A 42 -10.26 -14.68 3.13
N GLN A 43 -10.58 -15.69 2.32
CA GLN A 43 -11.12 -15.53 0.96
C GLN A 43 -10.26 -14.61 0.08
N GLY A 44 -8.93 -14.64 0.26
CA GLY A 44 -8.00 -13.80 -0.47
C GLY A 44 -8.16 -12.30 -0.21
N ARG A 45 -8.75 -11.91 0.91
CA ARG A 45 -8.77 -10.53 1.50
C ARG A 45 -9.13 -9.39 0.55
N LYS A 46 -9.97 -9.66 -0.45
CA LYS A 46 -10.35 -8.63 -1.43
C LYS A 46 -11.06 -7.45 -0.78
N THR A 47 -10.76 -6.25 -1.22
CA THR A 47 -11.46 -5.03 -0.83
C THR A 47 -12.99 -5.18 -0.96
N PHE A 48 -13.74 -4.66 0.00
CA PHE A 48 -15.21 -4.73 0.08
C PHE A 48 -15.78 -6.15 0.18
N SER A 49 -15.03 -7.12 0.68
CA SER A 49 -15.47 -8.49 0.91
C SER A 49 -15.51 -8.84 2.40
N ALA A 50 -16.22 -9.92 2.75
CA ALA A 50 -16.21 -10.44 4.12
C ALA A 50 -14.81 -10.94 4.55
N GLY A 51 -13.99 -11.38 3.60
CA GLY A 51 -12.63 -11.86 3.88
C GLY A 51 -11.72 -10.76 4.42
N ILE A 52 -11.74 -9.57 3.79
CA ILE A 52 -10.91 -8.46 4.28
C ILE A 52 -11.40 -7.93 5.64
N ASP A 53 -12.72 -7.98 5.91
CA ASP A 53 -13.25 -7.60 7.22
C ASP A 53 -12.75 -8.56 8.31
N LYS A 54 -12.76 -9.89 8.06
CA LYS A 54 -12.19 -10.89 8.97
C LYS A 54 -10.70 -10.66 9.23
N ALA A 55 -9.92 -10.39 8.18
CA ALA A 55 -8.49 -10.10 8.30
C ALA A 55 -8.24 -8.84 9.12
N GLY A 56 -8.99 -7.77 8.88
CA GLY A 56 -8.93 -6.54 9.66
C GLY A 56 -9.26 -6.76 11.15
N ASP A 57 -10.30 -7.54 11.46
CA ASP A 57 -10.67 -7.90 12.83
C ASP A 57 -9.58 -8.73 13.51
N PHE A 58 -8.95 -9.66 12.79
CA PHE A 58 -7.82 -10.43 13.31
C PHE A 58 -6.64 -9.53 13.63
N ILE A 59 -6.21 -8.64 12.72
CA ILE A 59 -5.10 -7.69 12.96
C ILE A 59 -5.41 -6.79 14.15
N ALA A 60 -6.63 -6.24 14.23
CA ALA A 60 -7.07 -5.42 15.35
C ALA A 60 -6.99 -6.18 16.70
N SER A 61 -7.32 -7.50 16.70
CA SER A 61 -7.20 -8.34 17.89
C SER A 61 -5.74 -8.54 18.31
N GLU A 62 -4.81 -8.71 17.37
CA GLU A 62 -3.37 -8.82 17.65
C GLU A 62 -2.79 -7.49 18.20
N PHE A 63 -3.23 -6.35 17.66
CA PHE A 63 -2.90 -5.03 18.20
C PHE A 63 -3.44 -4.83 19.61
N ALA A 64 -4.65 -5.31 19.89
CA ALA A 64 -5.22 -5.29 21.25
C ALA A 64 -4.43 -6.16 22.22
N LYS A 65 -3.98 -7.36 21.82
CA LYS A 65 -3.08 -8.21 22.63
C LYS A 65 -1.76 -7.51 22.94
N SER A 66 -1.26 -6.72 21.99
CA SER A 66 -0.07 -5.90 22.14
C SER A 66 -0.31 -4.62 22.95
N LYS A 67 -1.56 -4.34 23.35
CA LYS A 67 -1.97 -3.16 24.12
C LYS A 67 -1.56 -1.84 23.46
N LEU A 68 -1.65 -1.76 22.15
CA LEU A 68 -1.44 -0.52 21.42
C LEU A 68 -2.54 0.50 21.73
N ALA A 69 -2.21 1.77 21.65
CA ALA A 69 -3.20 2.84 21.71
C ALA A 69 -3.92 2.99 20.34
N TYR A 70 -5.11 3.56 20.35
CA TYR A 70 -5.83 3.95 19.15
C TYR A 70 -5.27 5.26 18.60
N LEU A 71 -5.56 5.56 17.34
CA LEU A 71 -5.39 6.91 16.79
C LEU A 71 -6.18 7.93 17.62
N ASP A 72 -5.68 9.15 17.69
CA ASP A 72 -6.33 10.23 18.42
C ASP A 72 -7.78 10.42 17.96
N GLY A 73 -8.71 10.38 18.91
CA GLY A 73 -10.14 10.48 18.66
C GLY A 73 -10.82 9.18 18.17
N ALA A 74 -10.06 8.11 17.88
CA ALA A 74 -10.62 6.82 17.48
C ALA A 74 -11.09 6.02 18.71
N LYS A 75 -12.08 5.13 18.48
CA LYS A 75 -12.65 4.23 19.52
C LYS A 75 -12.20 2.77 19.34
N ASN A 76 -11.49 2.48 18.28
CA ASN A 76 -10.96 1.17 17.90
C ASN A 76 -9.74 1.36 17.00
N TYR A 77 -9.15 0.26 16.47
CA TYR A 77 -7.99 0.31 15.60
C TYR A 77 -8.30 0.65 14.13
N PHE A 78 -9.57 0.86 13.76
CA PHE A 78 -9.94 1.12 12.37
C PHE A 78 -9.91 2.61 12.02
N GLN A 79 -9.13 2.94 11.01
CA GLN A 79 -9.22 4.22 10.31
C GLN A 79 -10.12 4.03 9.09
N GLU A 80 -11.39 4.43 9.23
CA GLU A 80 -12.40 4.27 8.18
C GLU A 80 -12.20 5.25 7.03
N ILE A 81 -12.40 4.77 5.81
CA ILE A 81 -12.25 5.50 4.56
C ILE A 81 -13.57 5.36 3.77
N THR A 82 -14.23 6.47 3.50
CA THR A 82 -15.44 6.44 2.67
C THR A 82 -15.05 6.54 1.20
N MET A 83 -15.49 5.55 0.44
CA MET A 83 -15.38 5.49 -1.02
C MET A 83 -16.76 5.63 -1.64
N VAL A 84 -16.84 6.29 -2.78
CA VAL A 84 -18.08 6.48 -3.53
C VAL A 84 -18.00 5.75 -4.86
N LYS A 85 -19.00 4.92 -5.13
CA LYS A 85 -19.19 4.26 -6.42
C LYS A 85 -20.37 4.92 -7.14
N ALA A 86 -20.10 5.52 -8.30
CA ALA A 86 -21.13 6.10 -9.14
C ALA A 86 -21.45 5.15 -10.30
N LYS A 87 -22.71 4.73 -10.39
CA LYS A 87 -23.24 3.90 -11.47
C LYS A 87 -24.17 4.71 -12.32
N ALA A 88 -23.84 4.96 -13.58
CA ALA A 88 -24.75 5.64 -14.50
C ALA A 88 -26.02 4.80 -14.69
N VAL A 89 -27.18 5.42 -14.39
CA VAL A 89 -28.50 4.82 -14.53
C VAL A 89 -29.24 5.40 -15.74
N ASN A 90 -28.87 6.59 -16.17
CA ASN A 90 -29.41 7.20 -17.39
C ASN A 90 -28.35 8.11 -18.05
N ILE A 91 -28.16 7.95 -19.34
CA ILE A 91 -27.29 8.79 -20.16
C ILE A 91 -28.11 9.24 -21.36
N THR A 92 -28.28 10.55 -21.54
CA THR A 92 -29.00 11.14 -22.66
C THR A 92 -28.23 12.35 -23.19
N GLY A 93 -28.28 12.54 -24.48
CA GLY A 93 -27.66 13.70 -25.09
C GLY A 93 -27.24 13.48 -26.52
N THR A 94 -26.57 14.46 -27.09
CA THR A 94 -26.02 14.45 -28.46
C THR A 94 -24.69 15.16 -28.50
N LEU A 95 -23.81 14.69 -29.35
CA LEU A 95 -22.61 15.40 -29.82
C LEU A 95 -22.89 15.78 -31.29
N ASP A 96 -23.10 17.07 -31.56
CA ASP A 96 -23.77 17.53 -32.78
C ASP A 96 -25.11 16.77 -32.97
N ALA A 97 -25.26 15.96 -34.02
CA ALA A 97 -26.45 15.14 -34.28
C ALA A 97 -26.32 13.69 -33.78
N GLU A 98 -25.13 13.27 -33.32
CA GLU A 98 -24.87 11.88 -32.92
C GLU A 98 -25.38 11.62 -31.48
N PRO A 99 -26.13 10.55 -31.22
CA PRO A 99 -26.65 10.26 -29.89
C PRO A 99 -25.55 9.77 -28.95
N LEU A 100 -25.59 10.27 -27.70
CA LEU A 100 -24.73 9.85 -26.61
C LEU A 100 -25.48 8.86 -25.70
N ASN A 101 -24.84 7.75 -25.37
CA ASN A 101 -25.41 6.68 -24.57
C ASN A 101 -24.31 5.86 -23.85
N SER A 102 -24.69 4.79 -23.16
CA SER A 102 -23.78 3.94 -22.39
C SER A 102 -22.69 3.23 -23.23
N ASN A 103 -22.78 3.17 -24.56
CA ASN A 103 -21.78 2.52 -25.38
C ASN A 103 -20.60 3.48 -25.70
N ASN A 104 -20.86 4.79 -25.74
CA ASN A 104 -19.87 5.79 -26.11
C ASN A 104 -19.54 6.81 -25.01
N ILE A 105 -20.06 6.62 -23.78
CA ILE A 105 -19.76 7.47 -22.62
C ILE A 105 -19.09 6.65 -21.51
N ALA A 106 -18.07 7.24 -20.91
CA ALA A 106 -17.53 6.85 -19.61
C ALA A 106 -17.36 8.10 -18.74
N ALA A 107 -17.60 8.01 -17.44
CA ALA A 107 -17.43 9.15 -16.56
C ALA A 107 -16.69 8.74 -15.27
N ASN A 108 -15.57 9.38 -15.01
CA ASN A 108 -14.89 9.32 -13.73
C ASN A 108 -15.45 10.45 -12.85
N THR A 109 -16.37 10.09 -11.95
CA THR A 109 -17.13 11.06 -11.16
C THR A 109 -17.64 10.45 -9.87
N THR A 110 -18.00 11.30 -8.90
CA THR A 110 -18.79 10.98 -7.72
C THR A 110 -20.02 11.87 -7.59
N ALA A 111 -20.38 12.59 -8.66
CA ALA A 111 -21.56 13.42 -8.71
C ALA A 111 -22.82 12.58 -9.01
N GLU A 112 -23.96 12.92 -8.39
CA GLU A 112 -25.25 12.30 -8.70
C GLU A 112 -25.72 12.64 -10.12
N GLU A 113 -25.36 13.83 -10.61
CA GLU A 113 -25.74 14.27 -11.94
C GLU A 113 -24.61 15.07 -12.60
N ILE A 114 -24.40 14.84 -13.89
CA ILE A 114 -23.55 15.64 -14.75
C ILE A 114 -24.43 16.24 -15.84
N ASN A 115 -24.33 17.56 -16.06
CA ASN A 115 -24.99 18.28 -17.13
C ASN A 115 -23.92 19.07 -17.90
N ILE A 116 -23.80 18.81 -19.20
CA ILE A 116 -22.95 19.55 -20.12
C ILE A 116 -23.85 20.08 -21.24
N ASN A 117 -24.01 21.39 -21.31
CA ASN A 117 -24.87 22.05 -22.29
C ASN A 117 -24.11 22.76 -23.40
N SER A 118 -22.78 22.96 -23.18
CA SER A 118 -21.89 23.62 -24.12
C SER A 118 -20.47 23.00 -24.00
N LEU A 119 -19.72 23.08 -25.09
CA LEU A 119 -18.27 22.72 -25.10
C LEU A 119 -17.43 23.62 -24.19
N THR A 120 -17.97 24.75 -23.75
CA THR A 120 -17.29 25.68 -22.81
C THR A 120 -17.53 25.35 -21.34
N ASP A 121 -18.45 24.42 -21.02
CA ASP A 121 -18.73 24.04 -19.63
C ASP A 121 -17.58 23.23 -19.01
N TYR A 122 -16.82 22.53 -19.86
CA TYR A 122 -15.70 21.66 -19.49
C TYR A 122 -14.48 22.00 -20.36
N GLU A 123 -13.27 21.79 -19.81
CA GLU A 123 -12.06 21.87 -20.63
C GLU A 123 -12.00 20.67 -21.58
N VAL A 124 -11.90 20.94 -22.88
CA VAL A 124 -11.91 19.87 -23.90
C VAL A 124 -10.50 19.34 -24.13
N VAL A 125 -10.36 18.02 -24.04
CA VAL A 125 -9.13 17.28 -24.35
C VAL A 125 -9.42 16.31 -25.47
N VAL A 126 -8.48 16.10 -26.39
CA VAL A 126 -8.63 15.19 -27.53
C VAL A 126 -7.59 14.08 -27.43
N VAL A 127 -8.05 12.84 -27.53
CA VAL A 127 -7.22 11.62 -27.65
C VAL A 127 -7.39 11.10 -29.08
N LYS A 128 -6.35 11.28 -29.90
CA LYS A 128 -6.36 10.94 -31.31
C LYS A 128 -6.06 9.46 -31.55
N ALA A 129 -6.33 8.98 -32.77
CA ALA A 129 -6.10 7.60 -33.17
C ALA A 129 -4.63 7.14 -33.00
N GLU A 130 -3.67 8.04 -33.26
CA GLU A 130 -2.23 7.81 -33.18
C GLU A 130 -1.66 7.87 -31.75
N ASP A 131 -2.42 8.38 -30.78
CA ASP A 131 -1.94 8.56 -29.40
C ASP A 131 -1.80 7.21 -28.68
N ASP A 132 -0.79 7.10 -27.81
CA ASP A 132 -0.75 6.01 -26.82
C ASP A 132 -1.86 6.23 -25.79
N PHE A 133 -2.91 5.44 -25.89
CA PHE A 133 -4.11 5.59 -25.06
C PHE A 133 -3.78 5.62 -23.57
N SER A 134 -2.94 4.71 -23.09
CA SER A 134 -2.63 4.61 -21.67
C SER A 134 -1.83 5.81 -21.17
N LYS A 135 -0.80 6.21 -21.92
CA LYS A 135 0.04 7.36 -21.57
C LYS A 135 -0.72 8.69 -21.63
N THR A 136 -1.73 8.77 -22.52
CA THR A 136 -2.52 10.00 -22.69
C THR A 136 -3.68 10.08 -21.69
N VAL A 137 -4.37 8.96 -21.43
CA VAL A 137 -5.61 8.96 -20.63
C VAL A 137 -5.36 8.89 -19.12
N PHE A 138 -4.42 8.04 -18.66
CA PHE A 138 -4.24 7.87 -17.20
C PHE A 138 -3.86 9.17 -16.45
N PRO A 139 -3.00 10.05 -16.99
CA PRO A 139 -2.70 11.32 -16.32
C PRO A 139 -3.91 12.25 -16.17
N LEU A 140 -4.95 12.09 -17.02
CA LEU A 140 -6.14 12.93 -16.96
C LEU A 140 -6.97 12.68 -15.67
N PHE A 141 -6.87 11.50 -15.07
CA PHE A 141 -7.57 11.20 -13.82
C PHE A 141 -7.06 12.02 -12.63
N ASP A 142 -5.82 12.48 -12.67
CA ASP A 142 -5.20 13.27 -11.60
C ASP A 142 -5.48 14.77 -11.72
N ILE A 143 -6.01 15.21 -12.87
CA ILE A 143 -6.32 16.61 -13.13
C ILE A 143 -7.56 17.04 -12.32
N LYS A 144 -7.37 18.05 -11.47
CA LYS A 144 -8.44 18.59 -10.59
C LYS A 144 -9.29 19.64 -11.32
N LYS A 145 -9.81 19.26 -12.48
CA LYS A 145 -10.70 20.07 -13.30
C LYS A 145 -11.78 19.21 -13.94
N ASN A 146 -12.89 19.84 -14.32
CA ASN A 146 -13.88 19.20 -15.17
C ASN A 146 -13.36 19.07 -16.59
N LEU A 147 -13.24 17.85 -17.10
CA LEU A 147 -12.72 17.57 -18.45
C LEU A 147 -13.78 16.86 -19.30
N LEU A 148 -13.91 17.31 -20.53
CA LEU A 148 -14.60 16.60 -21.62
C LEU A 148 -13.53 16.02 -22.54
N ILE A 149 -13.36 14.70 -22.54
CA ILE A 149 -12.31 14.02 -23.28
C ILE A 149 -12.93 13.32 -24.49
N LEU A 150 -12.63 13.83 -25.69
CA LEU A 150 -13.05 13.24 -26.96
C LEU A 150 -12.03 12.17 -27.34
N VAL A 151 -12.46 10.92 -27.40
CA VAL A 151 -11.61 9.75 -27.68
C VAL A 151 -11.94 9.20 -29.05
N ASP A 152 -10.94 9.10 -29.92
CA ASP A 152 -11.11 8.53 -31.24
C ASP A 152 -11.59 7.08 -31.20
N THR A 153 -12.47 6.70 -32.13
CA THR A 153 -13.05 5.35 -32.25
C THR A 153 -12.01 4.25 -32.49
N ALA A 154 -10.79 4.57 -32.92
CA ALA A 154 -9.68 3.63 -32.99
C ALA A 154 -9.35 3.00 -31.63
N HIS A 155 -9.68 3.68 -30.54
CA HIS A 155 -9.49 3.20 -29.17
C HIS A 155 -10.69 2.44 -28.58
N ALA A 156 -11.71 2.09 -29.36
CA ALA A 156 -12.97 1.47 -28.86
C ALA A 156 -12.76 0.25 -27.96
N ARG A 157 -11.76 -0.60 -28.26
CA ARG A 157 -11.45 -1.78 -27.40
C ARG A 157 -10.94 -1.36 -26.02
N ARG A 158 -10.06 -0.37 -25.94
CA ARG A 158 -9.49 0.13 -24.69
C ARG A 158 -10.52 0.94 -23.89
N PHE A 159 -11.39 1.66 -24.59
CA PHE A 159 -12.48 2.43 -24.00
C PHE A 159 -13.43 1.55 -23.15
N LYS A 160 -13.74 0.32 -23.58
CA LYS A 160 -14.55 -0.63 -22.79
C LYS A 160 -13.88 -1.00 -21.45
N GLY A 161 -12.56 -1.13 -21.44
CA GLY A 161 -11.80 -1.34 -20.21
C GLY A 161 -11.88 -0.11 -19.28
N MET A 162 -11.73 1.07 -19.84
CA MET A 162 -11.83 2.34 -19.13
C MET A 162 -13.24 2.55 -18.53
N GLN A 163 -14.31 2.19 -19.23
CA GLN A 163 -15.68 2.25 -18.68
C GLN A 163 -15.84 1.45 -17.39
N ARG A 164 -15.20 0.27 -17.31
CA ARG A 164 -15.19 -0.54 -16.08
C ARG A 164 -14.35 0.14 -14.99
N PHE A 165 -13.17 0.65 -15.35
CA PHE A 165 -12.29 1.34 -14.41
C PHE A 165 -12.97 2.57 -13.79
N THR A 166 -13.61 3.42 -14.61
CA THR A 166 -14.29 4.63 -14.14
C THR A 166 -15.52 4.35 -13.27
N SER A 167 -16.07 3.14 -13.32
CA SER A 167 -17.20 2.72 -12.47
C SER A 167 -16.77 2.17 -11.10
N ASN A 168 -15.47 2.01 -10.83
CA ASN A 168 -14.99 1.56 -9.52
C ASN A 168 -15.21 2.63 -8.44
N ALA A 169 -15.26 2.18 -7.18
CA ALA A 169 -15.32 3.06 -6.03
C ALA A 169 -14.03 3.92 -5.96
N LYS A 170 -14.16 5.18 -5.56
CA LYS A 170 -13.08 6.16 -5.46
C LYS A 170 -13.35 7.16 -4.34
N PHE A 171 -12.36 7.96 -3.99
CA PHE A 171 -12.58 9.11 -3.11
C PHE A 171 -13.60 10.06 -3.71
N SER A 172 -14.41 10.69 -2.85
CA SER A 172 -15.29 11.78 -3.30
C SER A 172 -14.47 12.87 -3.98
N ALA A 173 -14.97 13.36 -5.11
CA ALA A 173 -14.34 14.39 -5.91
C ALA A 173 -15.38 15.43 -6.36
N GLU A 174 -14.98 16.69 -6.38
CA GLU A 174 -15.81 17.81 -6.84
C GLU A 174 -15.81 17.96 -8.36
N VAL A 175 -14.87 17.31 -9.04
CA VAL A 175 -14.67 17.39 -10.49
C VAL A 175 -15.01 16.07 -11.17
N SER A 176 -15.33 16.15 -12.45
CA SER A 176 -15.67 15.00 -13.27
C SER A 176 -14.86 15.00 -14.57
N GLN A 177 -14.34 13.83 -14.95
CA GLN A 177 -13.74 13.61 -16.25
C GLN A 177 -14.72 12.75 -17.07
N VAL A 178 -15.28 13.33 -18.12
CA VAL A 178 -16.24 12.68 -19.01
C VAL A 178 -15.58 12.35 -20.34
N PHE A 179 -15.57 11.08 -20.69
CA PHE A 179 -14.97 10.54 -21.91
C PHE A 179 -16.06 10.21 -22.90
N VAL A 180 -15.90 10.69 -24.13
CA VAL A 180 -16.82 10.45 -25.26
C VAL A 180 -16.06 9.73 -26.37
N LEU A 181 -16.45 8.51 -26.68
CA LEU A 181 -15.93 7.77 -27.83
C LEU A 181 -16.63 8.25 -29.09
N THR A 182 -15.90 8.88 -30.01
CA THR A 182 -16.45 9.52 -31.23
C THR A 182 -15.43 9.57 -32.35
N SER A 183 -15.88 9.55 -33.58
CA SER A 183 -15.06 9.88 -34.76
C SER A 183 -14.97 11.40 -35.00
N ASN A 184 -15.86 12.19 -34.37
CA ASN A 184 -15.86 13.65 -34.49
C ASN A 184 -15.09 14.30 -33.38
N LEU A 185 -13.80 14.55 -33.60
CA LEU A 185 -12.91 15.17 -32.60
C LEU A 185 -12.96 16.71 -32.60
N LYS A 186 -13.81 17.33 -33.42
CA LYS A 186 -14.04 18.78 -33.49
C LYS A 186 -15.53 19.09 -33.60
N PRO A 187 -16.34 18.65 -32.61
CA PRO A 187 -17.77 18.90 -32.62
C PRO A 187 -18.07 20.41 -32.50
N ALA A 188 -19.20 20.83 -33.06
CA ALA A 188 -19.70 22.18 -32.91
C ALA A 188 -20.54 22.37 -31.64
N SER A 189 -21.15 21.27 -31.15
CA SER A 189 -22.05 21.34 -30.01
C SER A 189 -22.07 20.03 -29.20
N ILE A 190 -22.43 20.16 -27.92
CA ILE A 190 -22.73 19.01 -27.05
C ILE A 190 -23.91 19.35 -26.16
N LYS A 191 -24.77 18.35 -25.95
CA LYS A 191 -25.71 18.29 -24.83
C LYS A 191 -25.60 16.91 -24.21
N LEU A 192 -25.27 16.83 -22.93
CA LEU A 192 -25.11 15.55 -22.24
C LEU A 192 -25.65 15.65 -20.82
N ARG A 193 -26.49 14.70 -20.46
CA ARG A 193 -26.93 14.49 -19.09
C ARG A 193 -26.65 13.08 -18.68
N ILE A 194 -25.95 12.91 -17.54
CA ILE A 194 -25.68 11.64 -16.92
C ILE A 194 -26.31 11.66 -15.52
N LYS A 195 -27.21 10.74 -15.23
CA LYS A 195 -27.70 10.49 -13.86
C LYS A 195 -27.02 9.26 -13.30
N ASN A 196 -26.48 9.38 -12.08
CA ASN A 196 -25.80 8.32 -11.37
C ASN A 196 -26.60 7.90 -10.13
N GLN A 197 -26.59 6.61 -9.85
CA GLN A 197 -26.87 6.07 -8.52
C GLN A 197 -25.54 5.99 -7.76
N LEU A 198 -25.48 6.69 -6.64
CA LEU A 198 -24.32 6.65 -5.77
C LEU A 198 -24.47 5.55 -4.71
N THR A 199 -23.37 4.87 -4.42
CA THR A 199 -23.28 3.89 -3.33
C THR A 199 -22.00 4.16 -2.56
N GLU A 200 -22.14 4.36 -1.25
CA GLU A 200 -21.00 4.46 -0.35
C GLU A 200 -20.49 3.07 0.02
N GLN A 201 -19.18 2.91 0.04
CA GLN A 201 -18.49 1.72 0.50
C GLN A 201 -17.40 2.13 1.49
N LYS A 202 -17.11 1.28 2.46
CA LYS A 202 -16.10 1.56 3.48
C LYS A 202 -14.88 0.68 3.26
N LEU A 203 -13.70 1.31 3.30
CA LEU A 203 -12.41 0.67 3.48
C LEU A 203 -11.91 0.98 4.88
N LYS A 204 -10.98 0.17 5.41
CA LYS A 204 -10.46 0.35 6.76
C LYS A 204 -8.96 0.07 6.75
N ASN A 205 -8.12 1.04 7.10
CA ASN A 205 -6.78 0.72 7.58
C ASN A 205 -6.87 0.22 9.02
N VAL A 206 -5.99 -0.69 9.43
CA VAL A 206 -5.87 -1.08 10.84
C VAL A 206 -4.64 -0.39 11.41
N VAL A 207 -4.82 0.49 12.40
CA VAL A 207 -3.76 1.38 12.91
C VAL A 207 -3.65 1.28 14.41
N GLY A 208 -2.44 1.01 14.90
CA GLY A 208 -2.13 0.97 16.33
C GLY A 208 -0.94 1.86 16.65
N LEU A 209 -0.95 2.49 17.82
CA LEU A 209 0.10 3.39 18.27
C LEU A 209 0.81 2.83 19.50
N LEU A 210 2.13 2.97 19.54
CA LEU A 210 2.93 2.86 20.74
C LEU A 210 3.53 4.24 21.07
N PRO A 211 2.94 4.99 22.02
CA PRO A 211 3.38 6.35 22.31
C PRO A 211 4.85 6.42 22.71
N GLY A 212 5.54 7.42 22.19
CA GLY A 212 6.91 7.72 22.53
C GLY A 212 7.07 8.27 23.96
N LYS A 213 8.25 8.19 24.54
CA LYS A 213 8.54 8.72 25.88
C LYS A 213 8.85 10.21 25.86
N SER A 214 9.89 10.62 25.12
CA SER A 214 10.38 12.00 25.10
C SER A 214 10.11 12.72 23.78
N LYS A 215 10.01 11.98 22.66
CA LYS A 215 9.78 12.52 21.30
C LYS A 215 8.42 12.09 20.75
N LYS A 216 7.36 12.36 21.52
CA LYS A 216 6.00 11.88 21.27
C LYS A 216 5.42 12.36 19.93
N GLU A 217 5.85 13.54 19.48
CA GLU A 217 5.38 14.18 18.24
C GLU A 217 6.21 13.79 17.00
N GLU A 218 7.21 12.92 17.14
CA GLU A 218 7.98 12.37 16.05
C GLU A 218 7.51 10.92 15.80
N TYR A 219 7.16 10.58 14.56
CA TYR A 219 6.53 9.31 14.22
C TYR A 219 7.47 8.43 13.39
N VAL A 220 7.49 7.13 13.73
CA VAL A 220 8.10 6.08 12.92
C VAL A 220 7.00 5.09 12.54
N VAL A 221 6.79 4.88 11.25
CA VAL A 221 5.72 4.04 10.71
C VAL A 221 6.29 2.68 10.32
N PHE A 222 5.62 1.59 10.74
CA PHE A 222 5.82 0.23 10.25
C PHE A 222 4.53 -0.20 9.54
N SER A 223 4.62 -0.60 8.28
CA SER A 223 3.45 -0.90 7.46
C SER A 223 3.64 -2.11 6.55
N GLY A 224 2.55 -2.69 6.14
CA GLY A 224 2.35 -3.64 5.08
C GLY A 224 0.88 -3.56 4.65
N HIS A 225 0.49 -4.18 3.53
CA HIS A 225 -0.92 -4.21 3.15
C HIS A 225 -1.57 -5.54 3.47
N TYR A 226 -2.86 -5.52 3.79
CA TYR A 226 -3.56 -6.74 4.19
C TYR A 226 -4.66 -7.16 3.21
N ASP A 227 -4.94 -6.37 2.17
CA ASP A 227 -5.80 -6.78 1.07
C ASP A 227 -5.02 -7.60 0.04
N HIS A 228 -5.78 -8.39 -0.76
CA HIS A 228 -5.25 -9.07 -1.93
C HIS A 228 -6.38 -9.27 -2.97
N LEU A 229 -6.20 -10.18 -3.94
CA LEU A 229 -7.06 -10.26 -5.12
C LEU A 229 -8.42 -10.95 -4.89
N GLY A 230 -8.55 -11.75 -3.83
CA GLY A 230 -9.80 -12.43 -3.48
C GLY A 230 -10.02 -13.72 -4.22
N ILE A 231 -11.27 -13.98 -4.61
CA ILE A 231 -11.67 -15.20 -5.33
C ILE A 231 -11.76 -14.89 -6.82
N GLY A 232 -11.06 -15.66 -7.62
CA GLY A 232 -11.03 -15.55 -9.07
C GLY A 232 -11.55 -16.79 -9.80
N LYS A 233 -11.07 -16.99 -11.01
CA LYS A 233 -11.33 -18.21 -11.76
C LYS A 233 -10.45 -19.35 -11.23
N PRO A 234 -10.98 -20.60 -11.14
CA PRO A 234 -10.16 -21.72 -10.73
C PRO A 234 -8.95 -21.93 -11.65
N ASN A 235 -7.80 -22.27 -11.06
CA ASN A 235 -6.63 -22.75 -11.77
C ASN A 235 -6.80 -24.22 -12.22
N ALA A 236 -5.76 -24.84 -12.75
CA ALA A 236 -5.79 -26.23 -13.21
C ALA A 236 -6.03 -27.26 -12.08
N ALA A 237 -5.70 -26.91 -10.84
CA ALA A 237 -5.96 -27.75 -9.65
C ALA A 237 -7.37 -27.55 -9.07
N GLY A 238 -8.15 -26.60 -9.62
CA GLY A 238 -9.50 -26.26 -9.12
C GLY A 238 -9.50 -25.18 -8.03
N ASP A 239 -8.34 -24.67 -7.65
CA ASP A 239 -8.23 -23.59 -6.69
C ASP A 239 -8.58 -22.23 -7.32
N SER A 240 -9.37 -21.42 -6.61
CA SER A 240 -9.85 -20.11 -7.06
C SER A 240 -9.51 -18.97 -6.10
N ILE A 241 -8.89 -19.27 -4.95
CA ILE A 241 -8.59 -18.29 -3.93
C ILE A 241 -7.16 -17.80 -4.15
N TYR A 242 -6.99 -16.49 -4.20
CA TYR A 242 -5.68 -15.84 -4.20
C TYR A 242 -5.33 -15.55 -2.75
N ASN A 243 -4.68 -16.52 -2.07
CA ASN A 243 -4.39 -16.42 -0.64
C ASN A 243 -3.37 -15.32 -0.33
N GLY A 244 -2.46 -14.99 -1.28
CA GLY A 244 -1.52 -13.90 -1.15
C GLY A 244 -0.69 -14.03 0.13
N ALA A 245 -0.06 -15.20 0.30
CA ALA A 245 0.76 -15.47 1.48
C ALA A 245 2.01 -14.59 1.48
N ASN A 246 2.74 -14.56 0.38
CA ASN A 246 3.86 -13.64 0.23
C ASN A 246 3.40 -12.20 -0.03
N ASP A 247 2.31 -12.00 -0.79
CA ASP A 247 1.75 -10.71 -1.21
C ASP A 247 0.38 -10.43 -0.54
N ASP A 248 0.27 -9.72 0.56
CA ASP A 248 1.30 -9.27 1.50
C ASP A 248 0.92 -9.67 2.93
N ALA A 249 0.41 -10.94 3.09
CA ALA A 249 0.23 -11.46 4.43
C ALA A 249 1.57 -11.47 5.19
N ALA A 250 2.69 -11.72 4.48
CA ALA A 250 4.03 -11.73 5.03
C ALA A 250 4.45 -10.39 5.63
N GLY A 251 4.21 -9.27 4.92
CA GLY A 251 4.50 -7.94 5.45
C GLY A 251 3.57 -7.54 6.58
N THR A 252 2.26 -7.85 6.46
CA THR A 252 1.28 -7.64 7.54
C THR A 252 1.65 -8.46 8.79
N THR A 253 2.11 -9.70 8.64
CA THR A 253 2.64 -10.53 9.73
C THR A 253 3.82 -9.84 10.40
N ALA A 254 4.76 -9.27 9.63
CA ALA A 254 5.88 -8.53 10.19
C ALA A 254 5.43 -7.32 11.02
N VAL A 255 4.46 -6.55 10.53
CA VAL A 255 3.89 -5.40 11.28
C VAL A 255 3.33 -5.83 12.62
N ILE A 256 2.56 -6.93 12.67
CA ILE A 256 2.00 -7.49 13.92
C ILE A 256 3.12 -7.94 14.86
N MET A 257 4.13 -8.65 14.36
CA MET A 257 5.25 -9.14 15.15
C MET A 257 6.09 -7.99 15.72
N LEU A 258 6.36 -6.94 14.94
CA LEU A 258 7.06 -5.73 15.39
C LEU A 258 6.26 -4.98 16.46
N ALA A 259 4.93 -4.86 16.28
CA ALA A 259 4.04 -4.27 17.29
C ALA A 259 4.11 -5.03 18.62
N ASN A 260 4.03 -6.37 18.58
CA ASN A 260 4.17 -7.22 19.74
C ASN A 260 5.54 -7.07 20.42
N TYR A 261 6.63 -7.04 19.64
CA TYR A 261 7.98 -6.90 20.16
C TYR A 261 8.18 -5.54 20.85
N PHE A 262 7.92 -4.42 20.14
CA PHE A 262 8.16 -3.09 20.69
C PHE A 262 7.26 -2.76 21.87
N SER A 263 6.02 -3.25 21.90
CA SER A 263 5.12 -3.08 23.04
C SER A 263 5.64 -3.73 24.34
N LYS A 264 6.40 -4.83 24.23
CA LYS A 264 7.07 -5.50 25.35
C LYS A 264 8.38 -4.81 25.73
N MET A 265 9.13 -4.33 24.75
CA MET A 265 10.42 -3.68 24.98
C MET A 265 10.26 -2.27 25.54
N LYS A 266 9.29 -1.50 25.08
CA LYS A 266 9.01 -0.12 25.52
C LYS A 266 10.26 0.75 25.57
N ASN A 267 11.11 0.65 24.54
CA ASN A 267 12.40 1.36 24.46
C ASN A 267 12.39 2.49 23.41
N ASN A 268 11.21 2.86 22.93
CA ASN A 268 11.01 3.91 21.96
C ASN A 268 10.90 5.30 22.61
N GLU A 269 11.66 6.26 22.13
CA GLU A 269 11.51 7.68 22.46
C GLU A 269 10.51 8.37 21.51
N ARG A 270 10.47 7.93 20.22
CA ARG A 270 9.51 8.35 19.21
C ARG A 270 8.24 7.50 19.27
N THR A 271 7.12 8.06 18.87
CA THR A 271 5.88 7.31 18.72
C THR A 271 5.98 6.36 17.52
N LEU A 272 5.71 5.07 17.77
CA LEU A 272 5.65 4.07 16.70
C LEU A 272 4.21 3.91 16.24
N VAL A 273 4.02 3.89 14.93
CA VAL A 273 2.73 3.71 14.27
C VAL A 273 2.79 2.40 13.48
N PHE A 274 1.93 1.45 13.82
CA PHE A 274 1.80 0.18 13.12
C PHE A 274 0.55 0.23 12.26
N VAL A 275 0.69 0.01 10.96
CA VAL A 275 -0.41 0.15 10.01
C VAL A 275 -0.47 -1.05 9.09
N ALA A 276 -1.63 -1.71 9.05
CA ALA A 276 -1.99 -2.59 7.95
C ALA A 276 -2.88 -1.79 6.99
N PHE A 277 -2.37 -1.52 5.80
CA PHE A 277 -3.08 -0.76 4.78
C PHE A 277 -4.08 -1.62 4.03
N THR A 278 -5.19 -1.01 3.63
CA THR A 278 -6.19 -1.61 2.75
C THR A 278 -6.07 -1.05 1.34
N ALA A 279 -6.52 -1.82 0.36
CA ALA A 279 -6.68 -1.38 -1.02
C ALA A 279 -5.37 -0.95 -1.71
N GLU A 280 -4.24 -1.57 -1.37
CA GLU A 280 -2.99 -1.44 -2.10
C GLU A 280 -3.20 -1.92 -3.54
N GLU A 281 -3.72 -3.14 -3.72
CA GLU A 281 -4.01 -3.81 -4.98
C GLU A 281 -5.06 -3.09 -5.85
N SER A 282 -5.83 -2.24 -5.22
CA SER A 282 -6.89 -1.47 -5.87
C SER A 282 -6.49 -0.03 -6.18
N GLY A 283 -5.22 0.34 -5.93
CA GLY A 283 -4.66 1.67 -6.21
C GLY A 283 -4.17 2.44 -4.99
N GLY A 284 -3.84 1.75 -3.88
CA GLY A 284 -3.21 2.36 -2.70
C GLY A 284 -4.12 3.32 -1.94
N PHE A 285 -5.44 3.09 -1.92
CA PHE A 285 -6.36 4.03 -1.27
C PHE A 285 -6.14 4.16 0.23
N GLY A 286 -5.69 3.08 0.88
CA GLY A 286 -5.37 3.07 2.31
C GLY A 286 -4.23 4.02 2.64
N SER A 287 -3.10 3.87 1.99
CA SER A 287 -1.91 4.69 2.19
C SER A 287 -2.10 6.13 1.71
N GLN A 288 -2.84 6.34 0.61
CA GLN A 288 -3.22 7.67 0.14
C GLN A 288 -4.07 8.43 1.19
N TYR A 289 -5.02 7.75 1.84
CA TYR A 289 -5.82 8.36 2.89
C TYR A 289 -4.99 8.66 4.14
N PHE A 290 -4.18 7.70 4.56
CA PHE A 290 -3.32 7.82 5.72
C PHE A 290 -2.34 8.99 5.57
N SER A 291 -1.64 9.10 4.43
CA SER A 291 -0.67 10.16 4.18
C SER A 291 -1.26 11.59 4.20
N LYS A 292 -2.58 11.73 3.93
CA LYS A 292 -3.31 12.99 4.03
C LYS A 292 -3.70 13.36 5.48
N LYS A 293 -3.62 12.39 6.41
CA LYS A 293 -4.06 12.55 7.81
C LYS A 293 -2.90 12.64 8.80
N VAL A 294 -1.72 12.23 8.40
CA VAL A 294 -0.51 12.34 9.23
C VAL A 294 0.30 13.57 8.84
N ASP A 295 1.05 14.09 9.81
CA ASP A 295 2.00 15.17 9.56
C ASP A 295 3.30 14.57 8.96
N ALA A 296 3.50 14.77 7.66
CA ALA A 296 4.67 14.26 6.96
C ALA A 296 5.99 14.86 7.49
N ASP A 297 5.98 16.10 7.97
CA ASP A 297 7.19 16.73 8.50
C ASP A 297 7.57 16.17 9.89
N LYS A 298 6.61 15.66 10.65
CA LYS A 298 6.81 14.92 11.92
C LYS A 298 7.05 13.42 11.72
N THR A 299 6.78 12.87 10.55
CA THR A 299 7.06 11.47 10.22
C THR A 299 8.51 11.34 9.80
N VAL A 300 9.34 10.74 10.67
CA VAL A 300 10.79 10.70 10.50
C VAL A 300 11.28 9.52 9.68
N ALA A 301 10.51 8.43 9.65
CA ALA A 301 10.80 7.27 8.82
C ALA A 301 9.54 6.41 8.63
N MET A 302 9.48 5.68 7.51
CA MET A 302 8.51 4.62 7.27
C MET A 302 9.23 3.36 6.77
N PHE A 303 9.00 2.27 7.49
CA PHE A 303 9.39 0.91 7.15
C PHE A 303 8.17 0.23 6.53
N ASN A 304 8.06 0.27 5.22
CA ASN A 304 7.06 -0.53 4.51
C ASN A 304 7.65 -1.92 4.29
N ILE A 305 6.89 -2.96 4.54
CA ILE A 305 7.36 -4.34 4.50
C ILE A 305 6.46 -5.08 3.54
N GLU A 306 7.04 -5.67 2.51
CA GLU A 306 6.28 -6.28 1.42
C GLU A 306 7.02 -7.47 0.84
N MET A 307 6.30 -8.61 0.72
CA MET A 307 6.80 -9.83 0.09
C MET A 307 8.15 -10.29 0.67
N ILE A 308 8.16 -10.62 1.96
CA ILE A 308 9.35 -11.09 2.70
C ILE A 308 9.33 -12.58 3.02
N GLY A 309 8.40 -13.33 2.45
CA GLY A 309 8.18 -14.77 2.74
C GLY A 309 9.24 -15.69 2.15
N THR A 310 9.99 -15.24 1.15
CA THR A 310 10.99 -16.05 0.45
C THR A 310 12.39 -15.45 0.62
N GLU A 311 13.43 -16.21 0.22
CA GLU A 311 14.80 -15.69 0.21
C GLU A 311 14.98 -14.60 -0.85
N SER A 312 15.82 -13.61 -0.56
CA SER A 312 16.18 -12.56 -1.52
C SER A 312 17.08 -13.08 -2.63
N LYS A 313 17.46 -12.20 -3.55
CA LYS A 313 18.46 -12.48 -4.60
C LYS A 313 19.82 -12.94 -4.05
N TRP A 314 20.15 -12.56 -2.82
CA TRP A 314 21.40 -12.94 -2.14
C TRP A 314 21.24 -14.12 -1.18
N GLY A 315 20.10 -14.79 -1.21
CA GLY A 315 19.78 -15.91 -0.32
C GLY A 315 19.12 -15.49 0.98
N THR A 316 19.16 -16.37 1.97
CA THR A 316 18.64 -16.09 3.32
C THR A 316 19.47 -15.05 4.07
N ASN A 317 18.95 -14.51 5.18
CA ASN A 317 19.59 -13.45 5.98
C ASN A 317 19.89 -12.17 5.19
N SER A 318 19.09 -11.87 4.19
CA SER A 318 19.19 -10.64 3.41
C SER A 318 17.84 -10.16 2.92
N ALA A 319 17.71 -8.86 2.73
CA ALA A 319 16.59 -8.20 2.07
C ALA A 319 17.10 -6.96 1.33
N TYR A 320 16.32 -6.42 0.41
CA TYR A 320 16.67 -5.17 -0.23
C TYR A 320 15.74 -4.03 0.21
N ILE A 321 16.25 -2.82 0.04
CA ILE A 321 15.52 -1.58 0.37
C ILE A 321 15.31 -0.81 -0.93
N THR A 322 14.06 -0.52 -1.29
CA THR A 322 13.74 0.28 -2.47
C THR A 322 14.15 1.74 -2.27
N GLY A 323 14.71 2.37 -3.31
CA GLY A 323 15.19 3.76 -3.23
C GLY A 323 16.34 3.95 -2.22
N TYR A 324 17.19 2.94 -2.03
CA TYR A 324 18.31 2.95 -1.07
C TYR A 324 19.21 4.18 -1.20
N GLU A 325 19.37 4.69 -2.42
CA GLU A 325 20.17 5.87 -2.74
C GLU A 325 19.48 7.20 -2.45
N LYS A 326 18.17 7.21 -2.16
CA LYS A 326 17.38 8.44 -1.99
C LYS A 326 17.49 9.07 -0.60
N SER A 327 17.99 8.32 0.37
CA SER A 327 18.25 8.78 1.74
C SER A 327 19.36 7.94 2.38
N ASP A 328 19.79 8.28 3.59
CA ASP A 328 20.73 7.47 4.36
C ASP A 328 20.06 6.39 5.22
N PHE A 329 18.73 6.20 5.05
CA PHE A 329 17.94 5.20 5.78
C PHE A 329 18.59 3.80 5.74
N GLY A 330 18.88 3.26 4.55
CA GLY A 330 19.48 1.94 4.41
C GLY A 330 20.86 1.82 5.06
N LYS A 331 21.67 2.89 5.01
CA LYS A 331 22.98 2.94 5.66
C LYS A 331 22.87 2.90 7.19
N ILE A 332 21.91 3.63 7.76
CA ILE A 332 21.64 3.61 9.20
C ILE A 332 21.22 2.20 9.62
N LEU A 333 20.31 1.57 8.88
CA LEU A 333 19.86 0.21 9.19
C LEU A 333 21.02 -0.77 9.17
N GLN A 334 21.88 -0.74 8.14
CA GLN A 334 23.01 -1.64 8.02
C GLN A 334 24.06 -1.41 9.12
N GLN A 335 24.28 -0.16 9.54
CA GLN A 335 25.17 0.14 10.67
C GLN A 335 24.67 -0.46 11.99
N ASN A 336 23.34 -0.43 12.22
CA ASN A 336 22.74 -1.01 13.41
C ASN A 336 22.78 -2.54 13.43
N LEU A 337 23.00 -3.19 12.28
CA LEU A 337 23.17 -4.63 12.16
C LEU A 337 24.64 -5.08 12.28
N ALA A 338 25.56 -4.18 12.59
CA ALA A 338 26.97 -4.54 12.75
C ALA A 338 27.15 -5.69 13.77
N GLY A 339 27.81 -6.76 13.33
CA GLY A 339 28.05 -7.97 14.13
C GLY A 339 26.94 -9.03 14.01
N THR A 340 25.89 -8.80 13.22
CA THR A 340 24.92 -9.83 12.82
C THR A 340 25.30 -10.42 11.46
N SER A 341 24.64 -11.52 11.07
CA SER A 341 24.79 -12.13 9.74
C SER A 341 23.85 -11.55 8.70
N PHE A 342 22.97 -10.62 9.08
CA PHE A 342 21.94 -10.08 8.19
C PHE A 342 22.43 -8.86 7.42
N HIS A 343 22.01 -8.76 6.14
CA HIS A 343 22.39 -7.67 5.25
C HIS A 343 21.19 -7.04 4.56
N PHE A 344 21.10 -5.70 4.59
CA PHE A 344 20.24 -4.93 3.72
C PHE A 344 21.02 -4.46 2.49
N GLU A 345 20.49 -4.78 1.32
CA GLU A 345 21.09 -4.44 0.03
C GLU A 345 20.27 -3.35 -0.69
N PRO A 346 20.88 -2.58 -1.59
CA PRO A 346 20.14 -1.74 -2.51
C PRO A 346 19.19 -2.56 -3.42
N ASP A 347 18.09 -1.95 -3.87
CA ASP A 347 17.17 -2.53 -4.84
C ASP A 347 17.92 -3.01 -6.10
N PRO A 348 17.90 -4.33 -6.41
CA PRO A 348 18.60 -4.88 -7.56
C PRO A 348 17.84 -4.73 -8.88
N TYR A 349 16.66 -4.09 -8.87
CA TYR A 349 15.74 -4.00 -10.01
C TYR A 349 15.44 -2.54 -10.42
N PRO A 350 16.46 -1.70 -10.72
CA PRO A 350 16.28 -0.26 -10.93
C PRO A 350 15.34 0.08 -12.10
N LYS A 351 15.19 -0.84 -13.07
CA LYS A 351 14.28 -0.67 -14.22
C LYS A 351 12.81 -0.84 -13.84
N GLN A 352 12.51 -1.45 -12.68
CA GLN A 352 11.14 -1.69 -12.20
C GLN A 352 10.57 -0.50 -11.43
N ASN A 353 11.41 0.48 -11.05
CA ASN A 353 11.02 1.66 -10.27
C ASN A 353 10.23 1.31 -9.00
N LEU A 354 10.68 0.31 -8.25
CA LEU A 354 9.96 -0.27 -7.10
C LEU A 354 9.69 0.74 -5.99
N PHE A 355 10.51 1.80 -5.86
CA PHE A 355 10.36 2.81 -4.81
C PHE A 355 8.99 3.50 -4.79
N TYR A 356 8.29 3.57 -5.92
CA TYR A 356 6.97 4.21 -6.02
C TYR A 356 5.85 3.21 -6.37
N ARG A 357 6.04 1.92 -6.08
CA ARG A 357 5.07 0.88 -6.45
C ARG A 357 4.32 0.25 -5.29
N SER A 358 4.59 0.67 -4.05
CA SER A 358 3.91 0.17 -2.86
C SER A 358 3.48 1.34 -1.96
N ASP A 359 2.91 1.04 -0.81
CA ASP A 359 2.30 2.01 0.12
C ASP A 359 3.25 3.09 0.64
N ASN A 360 4.56 2.83 0.63
CA ASN A 360 5.58 3.84 0.96
C ASN A 360 5.53 5.07 0.05
N ALA A 361 5.09 4.89 -1.21
CA ALA A 361 5.14 5.91 -2.26
C ALA A 361 4.44 7.21 -1.85
N THR A 362 3.32 7.11 -1.12
CA THR A 362 2.51 8.27 -0.73
C THR A 362 3.23 9.19 0.25
N LEU A 363 3.91 8.63 1.26
CA LEU A 363 4.72 9.41 2.20
C LEU A 363 6.07 9.82 1.59
N ALA A 364 6.68 8.97 0.76
CA ALA A 364 7.89 9.32 0.02
C ALA A 364 7.66 10.55 -0.88
N ALA A 365 6.52 10.62 -1.58
CA ALA A 365 6.15 11.79 -2.38
C ALA A 365 6.08 13.10 -1.56
N LEU A 366 5.77 13.00 -0.27
CA LEU A 366 5.77 14.13 0.68
C LEU A 366 7.15 14.38 1.31
N GLY A 367 8.18 13.66 0.89
CA GLY A 367 9.55 13.84 1.37
C GLY A 367 9.91 13.02 2.61
N VAL A 368 9.06 12.11 3.08
CA VAL A 368 9.39 11.19 4.18
C VAL A 368 10.39 10.16 3.66
N PRO A 369 11.45 9.80 4.41
CA PRO A 369 12.28 8.64 4.09
C PRO A 369 11.47 7.35 4.35
N ALA A 370 10.57 7.07 3.39
CA ALA A 370 9.65 5.97 3.37
C ALA A 370 10.13 4.94 2.35
N HIS A 371 10.58 3.80 2.82
CA HIS A 371 11.21 2.78 2.00
C HIS A 371 10.52 1.44 2.18
N THR A 372 10.44 0.64 1.11
CA THR A 372 9.97 -0.74 1.18
C THR A 372 11.16 -1.67 1.39
N ILE A 373 11.01 -2.59 2.35
CA ILE A 373 11.90 -3.72 2.58
C ILE A 373 11.24 -4.95 1.97
N SER A 374 11.93 -5.63 1.07
CA SER A 374 11.39 -6.80 0.36
C SER A 374 12.47 -7.82 0.05
N THR A 375 12.05 -9.05 -0.24
CA THR A 375 12.91 -10.13 -0.75
C THR A 375 12.50 -10.60 -2.14
N SER A 376 11.40 -10.07 -2.70
CA SER A 376 10.83 -10.53 -3.98
C SER A 376 11.85 -10.48 -5.11
N LYS A 377 11.95 -11.59 -5.87
CA LYS A 377 12.85 -11.74 -7.03
C LYS A 377 12.11 -11.34 -8.30
N MET A 378 11.94 -10.02 -8.53
CA MET A 378 11.13 -9.46 -9.62
C MET A 378 11.46 -9.96 -11.04
N ASP A 379 12.59 -10.57 -11.24
CA ASP A 379 13.04 -11.15 -12.51
C ASP A 379 12.68 -12.65 -12.66
N SER A 380 12.32 -13.32 -11.58
CA SER A 380 12.06 -14.76 -11.55
C SER A 380 10.85 -15.17 -10.69
N GLU A 381 10.17 -14.22 -10.06
CA GLU A 381 8.95 -14.47 -9.27
C GLU A 381 7.84 -15.02 -10.17
N LYS A 382 7.32 -16.21 -9.82
CA LYS A 382 6.29 -16.90 -10.61
C LYS A 382 4.95 -16.96 -9.91
N LEU A 383 4.93 -16.75 -8.60
CA LEU A 383 3.74 -16.94 -7.78
C LEU A 383 2.97 -15.62 -7.57
N TYR A 384 3.61 -14.49 -7.88
CA TYR A 384 2.99 -13.17 -7.76
C TYR A 384 1.66 -13.08 -8.50
N HIS A 385 0.60 -12.73 -7.78
CA HIS A 385 -0.76 -12.64 -8.30
C HIS A 385 -1.31 -13.96 -8.89
N THR A 386 -0.91 -15.09 -8.30
CA THR A 386 -1.45 -16.42 -8.62
C THR A 386 -2.06 -17.09 -7.40
N GLN A 387 -2.86 -18.15 -7.60
CA GLN A 387 -3.41 -18.93 -6.51
C GLN A 387 -2.35 -19.80 -5.81
N GLU A 388 -1.19 -19.94 -6.40
CA GLU A 388 -0.06 -20.69 -5.86
C GLU A 388 0.78 -19.88 -4.85
N ASP A 389 0.44 -18.61 -4.59
CA ASP A 389 1.03 -17.83 -3.49
C ASP A 389 0.45 -18.26 -2.14
N GLU A 390 0.95 -19.40 -1.66
CA GLU A 390 0.48 -20.12 -0.49
C GLU A 390 1.54 -20.16 0.61
N ILE A 391 1.09 -20.39 1.86
CA ILE A 391 1.98 -20.44 3.02
C ILE A 391 3.09 -21.50 2.89
N GLU A 392 2.81 -22.61 2.21
CA GLU A 392 3.75 -23.72 1.98
C GLU A 392 4.94 -23.30 1.10
N THR A 393 4.84 -22.19 0.40
CA THR A 393 5.92 -21.65 -0.43
C THR A 393 6.89 -20.75 0.34
N LEU A 394 6.57 -20.45 1.61
CA LEU A 394 7.29 -19.47 2.42
C LEU A 394 8.29 -20.13 3.37
N ASP A 395 9.36 -19.41 3.71
CA ASP A 395 10.34 -19.80 4.73
C ASP A 395 10.13 -19.01 6.03
N MET A 396 9.40 -19.60 6.99
CA MET A 396 9.10 -18.98 8.28
C MET A 396 10.34 -18.67 9.11
N ASN A 397 11.41 -19.45 8.97
CA ASN A 397 12.66 -19.19 9.67
C ASN A 397 13.31 -17.92 9.10
N ASN A 398 13.44 -17.83 7.78
CA ASN A 398 14.01 -16.64 7.12
C ASN A 398 13.13 -15.41 7.37
N MET A 399 11.79 -15.51 7.30
CA MET A 399 10.89 -14.41 7.68
C MET A 399 11.15 -13.92 9.10
N SER A 400 11.29 -14.84 10.06
CA SER A 400 11.56 -14.46 11.46
C SER A 400 12.89 -13.71 11.60
N GLU A 401 13.93 -14.10 10.87
CA GLU A 401 15.24 -13.41 10.85
C GLU A 401 15.16 -12.03 10.19
N ILE A 402 14.38 -11.89 9.12
CA ILE A 402 14.12 -10.58 8.48
C ILE A 402 13.41 -9.64 9.48
N ILE A 403 12.35 -10.10 10.13
CA ILE A 403 11.58 -9.31 11.11
C ILE A 403 12.44 -8.91 12.31
N LYS A 404 13.27 -9.82 12.83
CA LYS A 404 14.26 -9.51 13.88
C LYS A 404 15.23 -8.43 13.43
N SER A 405 15.71 -8.54 12.21
CA SER A 405 16.66 -7.60 11.65
C SER A 405 16.07 -6.21 11.45
N ILE A 406 14.79 -6.12 11.07
CA ILE A 406 14.06 -4.85 11.05
C ILE A 406 13.95 -4.26 12.48
N ALA A 407 13.61 -5.09 13.48
CA ALA A 407 13.51 -4.65 14.86
C ALA A 407 14.87 -4.14 15.43
N ILE A 408 15.95 -4.83 15.12
CA ILE A 408 17.31 -4.44 15.59
C ILE A 408 17.78 -3.19 14.86
N SER A 409 17.64 -3.16 13.52
CA SER A 409 18.16 -2.08 12.68
C SER A 409 17.43 -0.75 12.89
N SER A 410 16.15 -0.78 13.27
CA SER A 410 15.37 0.42 13.56
C SER A 410 15.70 1.11 14.88
N ALA A 411 16.49 0.46 15.76
CA ALA A 411 16.71 0.87 17.16
C ALA A 411 17.21 2.31 17.31
N SER A 412 18.15 2.76 16.51
CA SER A 412 18.68 4.13 16.59
C SER A 412 17.68 5.18 16.10
N ILE A 413 16.83 4.81 15.14
CA ILE A 413 15.77 5.69 14.63
C ILE A 413 14.66 5.81 15.68
N ILE A 414 14.16 4.71 16.23
CA ILE A 414 13.06 4.75 17.21
C ILE A 414 13.47 5.40 18.55
N SER A 415 14.76 5.33 18.93
CA SER A 415 15.32 6.01 20.09
C SER A 415 15.64 7.48 19.85
N GLY A 416 15.52 7.98 18.62
CA GLY A 416 15.83 9.36 18.28
C GLY A 416 17.32 9.69 18.21
N LYS A 417 18.21 8.67 18.26
CA LYS A 417 19.65 8.83 18.07
C LYS A 417 19.98 9.25 16.63
N ASP A 418 19.35 8.55 15.68
CA ASP A 418 19.48 8.86 14.26
C ASP A 418 18.15 9.34 13.69
N THR A 419 18.20 10.19 12.69
CA THR A 419 17.06 10.68 11.90
C THR A 419 17.48 10.61 10.45
N PRO A 420 16.86 9.71 9.64
CA PRO A 420 17.19 9.60 8.23
C PRO A 420 16.99 10.90 7.47
N THR A 421 17.85 11.14 6.48
CA THR A 421 17.71 12.31 5.60
C THR A 421 16.42 12.21 4.79
N ARG A 422 15.77 13.37 4.56
CA ARG A 422 14.52 13.45 3.78
C ARG A 422 14.78 13.05 2.32
N VAL A 423 13.79 12.39 1.71
CA VAL A 423 13.79 12.19 0.25
C VAL A 423 13.27 13.44 -0.47
N GLU A 424 13.56 13.57 -1.76
CA GLU A 424 13.07 14.68 -2.57
C GLU A 424 11.54 14.59 -2.70
N LYS A 425 10.85 15.70 -2.40
CA LYS A 425 9.38 15.78 -2.59
C LYS A 425 9.05 15.76 -4.08
N LEU A 426 8.05 14.96 -4.44
CA LEU A 426 7.50 15.04 -5.80
C LEU A 426 6.70 16.34 -5.95
N LYS A 427 6.85 16.96 -7.13
CA LYS A 427 6.16 18.21 -7.48
C LYS A 427 4.74 17.95 -7.96
#